data_606288b381aa97957d7c8a60e7ab9f77
#
_entry.id   606288b381aa97957d7c8a60e7ab9f77
#
_cell.length_a   1.000
_cell.length_b   1.000
_cell.length_c   1.000
_cell.angle_alpha   90.00
_cell.angle_beta   90.00
_cell.angle_gamma   90.00
#
_symmetry.space_group_name_H-M   'P 1'
#
loop_
_entity.id
_entity.type
_entity.pdbx_description
1 polymer ?
#
loop_
_entity_poly.entity_id
_entity_poly.type
_entity_poly.pdbx_seq_one_letter_code
_entity_poly.pdbx_strand_id
1 'polypeptide(L)'
;MSEHDYKFYLDKGISETNEGKFDEAMHSLNRAIALNPDSAMPYFSLAIVFHNLNELEPAYENYTKAIELNNKMIDAYYNRAQVLLLDKNADNEKLKSALKDLDKAVELEPKFVDALYYKAVVQMKLEDYKGAVETLDKVLSIDPQAVYSRALKKLILQKYLH
;
A
#
# COMPACT_ATOMS: atom_id res chain seq x y z
N MET A 1 32.35 -5.28 -7.47
CA MET A 1 31.19 -4.51 -7.90
C MET A 1 30.82 -3.57 -6.77
N SER A 2 30.69 -2.30 -7.07
CA SER A 2 30.67 -1.24 -6.07
C SER A 2 29.23 -0.89 -5.65
N GLU A 3 29.08 -0.31 -4.46
CA GLU A 3 27.85 0.34 -4.01
C GLU A 3 27.35 1.38 -5.02
N HIS A 4 28.27 1.96 -5.81
CA HIS A 4 27.95 2.86 -6.92
C HIS A 4 27.13 2.17 -8.03
N ASP A 5 27.48 0.93 -8.38
CA ASP A 5 26.73 0.18 -9.42
C ASP A 5 25.34 -0.19 -8.95
N TYR A 6 25.17 -0.59 -7.69
CA TYR A 6 23.87 -0.85 -7.09
C TYR A 6 22.97 0.40 -7.14
N LYS A 7 23.49 1.54 -6.67
CA LYS A 7 22.76 2.79 -6.65
C LYS A 7 22.37 3.24 -8.06
N PHE A 8 23.27 3.12 -9.02
CA PHE A 8 23.01 3.44 -10.42
C PHE A 8 21.81 2.66 -10.97
N TYR A 9 21.78 1.33 -10.77
CA TYR A 9 20.68 0.50 -11.27
C TYR A 9 19.39 0.72 -10.52
N LEU A 10 19.43 1.00 -9.21
CA LEU A 10 18.24 1.36 -8.44
C LEU A 10 17.64 2.67 -8.93
N ASP A 11 18.41 3.73 -9.03
CA ASP A 11 17.95 5.05 -9.47
C ASP A 11 17.43 4.99 -10.91
N LYS A 12 18.10 4.25 -11.78
CA LYS A 12 17.65 4.01 -13.15
C LYS A 12 16.30 3.28 -13.18
N GLY A 13 16.16 2.19 -12.44
CA GLY A 13 14.91 1.43 -12.38
C GLY A 13 13.74 2.25 -11.81
N ILE A 14 13.97 3.10 -10.82
CA ILE A 14 12.96 4.02 -10.29
C ILE A 14 12.55 5.04 -11.35
N SER A 15 13.51 5.63 -12.07
CA SER A 15 13.21 6.57 -13.17
C SER A 15 12.40 5.91 -14.27
N GLU A 16 12.81 4.74 -14.72
CA GLU A 16 12.11 3.96 -15.74
C GLU A 16 10.68 3.60 -15.31
N THR A 17 10.47 3.27 -14.03
CA THR A 17 9.14 3.03 -13.46
C THR A 17 8.26 4.28 -13.56
N ASN A 18 8.80 5.44 -13.18
CA ASN A 18 8.07 6.71 -13.23
C ASN A 18 7.75 7.15 -14.68
N GLU A 19 8.56 6.73 -15.65
CA GLU A 19 8.36 6.98 -17.07
C GLU A 19 7.39 5.96 -17.72
N GLY A 20 6.94 4.94 -17.00
CA GLY A 20 6.10 3.86 -17.51
C GLY A 20 6.86 2.84 -18.38
N LYS A 21 8.18 2.83 -18.34
CA LYS A 21 9.06 1.88 -19.04
C LYS A 21 9.25 0.63 -18.20
N PHE A 22 8.19 -0.16 -18.05
CA PHE A 22 8.14 -1.23 -17.06
C PHE A 22 9.09 -2.39 -17.36
N ASP A 23 9.30 -2.76 -18.62
CA ASP A 23 10.25 -3.84 -18.99
C ASP A 23 11.68 -3.44 -18.67
N GLU A 24 12.08 -2.21 -18.99
CA GLU A 24 13.39 -1.66 -18.68
C GLU A 24 13.57 -1.52 -17.17
N ALA A 25 12.53 -1.05 -16.47
CA ALA A 25 12.54 -0.91 -15.01
C ALA A 25 12.76 -2.27 -14.33
N MET A 26 12.05 -3.31 -14.74
CA MET A 26 12.25 -4.67 -14.22
C MET A 26 13.69 -5.15 -14.42
N HIS A 27 14.27 -4.90 -15.60
CA HIS A 27 15.66 -5.27 -15.86
C HIS A 27 16.64 -4.53 -14.94
N SER A 28 16.49 -3.22 -14.81
CA SER A 28 17.34 -2.40 -13.94
C SER A 28 17.19 -2.77 -12.45
N LEU A 29 15.95 -2.95 -11.98
CA LEU A 29 15.67 -3.31 -10.59
C LEU A 29 16.18 -4.72 -10.23
N ASN A 30 16.03 -5.69 -11.13
CA ASN A 30 16.60 -7.02 -10.94
C ASN A 30 18.13 -6.99 -10.90
N ARG A 31 18.76 -6.10 -11.67
CA ARG A 31 20.20 -5.88 -11.58
C ARG A 31 20.61 -5.30 -10.23
N ALA A 32 19.84 -4.34 -9.70
CA ALA A 32 20.07 -3.80 -8.36
C ALA A 32 19.92 -4.89 -7.28
N ILE A 33 18.92 -5.76 -7.38
CA ILE A 33 18.71 -6.90 -6.46
C ILE A 33 19.91 -7.86 -6.51
N ALA A 34 20.42 -8.18 -7.71
CA ALA A 34 21.58 -9.05 -7.86
C ALA A 34 22.84 -8.46 -7.21
N LEU A 35 22.97 -7.13 -7.18
CA LEU A 35 24.09 -6.43 -6.57
C LEU A 35 23.96 -6.27 -5.06
N ASN A 36 22.75 -6.08 -4.55
CA ASN A 36 22.45 -6.00 -3.12
C ASN A 36 21.07 -6.62 -2.81
N PRO A 37 21.02 -7.93 -2.57
CA PRO A 37 19.76 -8.64 -2.32
C PRO A 37 19.12 -8.32 -0.96
N ASP A 38 19.84 -7.67 -0.06
CA ASP A 38 19.39 -7.35 1.30
C ASP A 38 18.78 -5.93 1.39
N SER A 39 18.70 -5.20 0.28
CA SER A 39 18.07 -3.89 0.22
C SER A 39 16.58 -4.01 -0.09
N ALA A 40 15.74 -3.35 0.72
CA ALA A 40 14.29 -3.34 0.55
C ALA A 40 13.82 -2.54 -0.68
N MET A 41 14.53 -1.48 -1.04
CA MET A 41 14.09 -0.51 -2.07
C MET A 41 13.89 -1.11 -3.46
N PRO A 42 14.78 -1.97 -4.00
CA PRO A 42 14.54 -2.55 -5.32
C PRO A 42 13.29 -3.43 -5.36
N TYR A 43 13.02 -4.20 -4.29
CA TYR A 43 11.79 -5.01 -4.19
C TYR A 43 10.55 -4.15 -4.12
N PHE A 44 10.58 -3.07 -3.32
CA PHE A 44 9.48 -2.11 -3.25
C PHE A 44 9.20 -1.48 -4.63
N SER A 45 10.24 -1.05 -5.34
CA SER A 45 10.11 -0.47 -6.67
C SER A 45 9.59 -1.49 -7.70
N LEU A 46 10.05 -2.74 -7.63
CA LEU A 46 9.58 -3.82 -8.47
C LEU A 46 8.10 -4.16 -8.20
N ALA A 47 7.69 -4.11 -6.92
CA ALA A 47 6.28 -4.26 -6.55
C ALA A 47 5.40 -3.16 -7.16
N ILE A 48 5.89 -1.91 -7.20
CA ILE A 48 5.18 -0.80 -7.88
C ILE A 48 5.04 -1.08 -9.39
N VAL A 49 6.06 -1.61 -10.05
CA VAL A 49 5.97 -1.99 -11.46
C VAL A 49 4.85 -3.01 -11.68
N PHE A 50 4.84 -4.11 -10.93
CA PHE A 50 3.79 -5.14 -11.04
C PHE A 50 2.40 -4.60 -10.68
N HIS A 51 2.31 -3.73 -9.68
CA HIS A 51 1.06 -3.08 -9.30
C HIS A 51 0.50 -2.23 -10.45
N ASN A 52 1.34 -1.44 -11.12
CA ASN A 52 0.94 -0.67 -12.31
C ASN A 52 0.53 -1.54 -13.50
N LEU A 53 1.13 -2.72 -13.65
CA LEU A 53 0.76 -3.71 -14.65
C LEU A 53 -0.51 -4.51 -14.26
N ASN A 54 -1.07 -4.26 -13.09
CA ASN A 54 -2.17 -5.03 -12.49
C ASN A 54 -1.85 -6.52 -12.30
N GLU A 55 -0.57 -6.83 -12.14
CA GLU A 55 -0.08 -8.16 -11.77
C GLU A 55 -0.04 -8.26 -10.24
N LEU A 56 -1.19 -8.60 -9.65
CA LEU A 56 -1.42 -8.45 -8.21
C LEU A 56 -0.57 -9.39 -7.36
N GLU A 57 -0.37 -10.64 -7.78
CA GLU A 57 0.38 -11.62 -7.00
C GLU A 57 1.88 -11.30 -6.94
N PRO A 58 2.59 -11.04 -8.06
CA PRO A 58 3.97 -10.56 -8.00
C PRO A 58 4.14 -9.23 -7.24
N ALA A 59 3.17 -8.32 -7.34
CA ALA A 59 3.19 -7.07 -6.56
C ALA A 59 3.15 -7.36 -5.06
N TYR A 60 2.22 -8.20 -4.61
CA TYR A 60 2.09 -8.60 -3.21
C TYR A 60 3.37 -9.26 -2.66
N GLU A 61 3.94 -10.20 -3.41
CA GLU A 61 5.18 -10.90 -3.02
C GLU A 61 6.36 -9.93 -2.88
N ASN A 62 6.54 -8.99 -3.80
CA ASN A 62 7.62 -8.03 -3.75
C ASN A 62 7.43 -6.98 -2.65
N TYR A 63 6.20 -6.51 -2.37
CA TYR A 63 5.94 -5.69 -1.17
C TYR A 63 6.24 -6.47 0.11
N THR A 64 5.88 -7.75 0.16
CA THR A 64 6.17 -8.62 1.31
C THR A 64 7.68 -8.73 1.54
N LYS A 65 8.44 -8.97 0.47
CA LYS A 65 9.91 -9.02 0.56
C LYS A 65 10.53 -7.70 1.03
N ALA A 66 10.02 -6.58 0.54
CA ALA A 66 10.47 -5.27 0.98
C ALA A 66 10.20 -5.06 2.49
N ILE A 67 9.04 -5.45 2.97
CA ILE A 67 8.66 -5.35 4.40
C ILE A 67 9.52 -6.28 5.28
N GLU A 68 9.83 -7.49 4.82
CA GLU A 68 10.74 -8.41 5.53
C GLU A 68 12.13 -7.81 5.73
N LEU A 69 12.64 -7.10 4.72
CA LEU A 69 13.94 -6.44 4.76
C LEU A 69 13.92 -5.09 5.51
N ASN A 70 12.80 -4.39 5.48
CA ASN A 70 12.59 -3.14 6.22
C ASN A 70 11.13 -3.02 6.68
N ASN A 71 10.87 -3.39 7.92
CA ASN A 71 9.53 -3.41 8.52
C ASN A 71 8.99 -2.02 8.92
N LYS A 72 9.69 -0.94 8.57
CA LYS A 72 9.25 0.44 8.79
C LYS A 72 8.88 1.17 7.50
N MET A 73 8.77 0.45 6.38
CA MET A 73 8.34 1.02 5.10
C MET A 73 6.82 1.25 5.08
N ILE A 74 6.40 2.42 5.48
CA ILE A 74 4.98 2.83 5.55
C ILE A 74 4.27 2.59 4.22
N ASP A 75 4.86 3.07 3.13
CA ASP A 75 4.27 2.94 1.78
C ASP A 75 4.16 1.48 1.32
N ALA A 76 5.05 0.60 1.76
CA ALA A 76 4.97 -0.82 1.42
C ALA A 76 3.75 -1.50 2.07
N TYR A 77 3.46 -1.20 3.32
CA TYR A 77 2.24 -1.68 3.99
C TYR A 77 0.98 -1.13 3.31
N TYR A 78 0.94 0.19 3.08
CA TYR A 78 -0.19 0.84 2.42
C TYR A 78 -0.45 0.26 1.02
N ASN A 79 0.59 0.16 0.19
CA ASN A 79 0.47 -0.36 -1.17
C ASN A 79 0.13 -1.86 -1.20
N ARG A 80 0.65 -2.66 -0.28
CA ARG A 80 0.27 -4.08 -0.18
C ARG A 80 -1.21 -4.26 0.18
N ALA A 81 -1.73 -3.43 1.07
CA ALA A 81 -3.16 -3.38 1.34
C ALA A 81 -3.96 -3.00 0.08
N GLN A 82 -3.50 -2.02 -0.70
CA GLN A 82 -4.16 -1.64 -1.96
C GLN A 82 -4.22 -2.82 -2.95
N VAL A 83 -3.15 -3.59 -3.08
CA VAL A 83 -3.13 -4.80 -3.92
C VAL A 83 -4.20 -5.80 -3.50
N LEU A 84 -4.35 -6.05 -2.20
CA LEU A 84 -5.40 -6.93 -1.68
C LEU A 84 -6.82 -6.40 -1.96
N LEU A 85 -7.00 -5.08 -1.95
CA LEU A 85 -8.31 -4.43 -2.21
C LEU A 85 -8.67 -4.37 -3.70
N LEU A 86 -7.70 -4.48 -4.59
CA LEU A 86 -7.93 -4.57 -6.04
C LEU A 86 -8.50 -5.94 -6.45
N ASP A 87 -8.31 -6.97 -5.65
CA ASP A 87 -8.94 -8.26 -5.87
C ASP A 87 -10.45 -8.17 -5.61
N LYS A 88 -11.24 -8.18 -6.68
CA LYS A 88 -12.70 -8.09 -6.62
C LYS A 88 -13.37 -9.23 -5.85
N ASN A 89 -12.65 -10.36 -5.73
CA ASN A 89 -13.09 -11.56 -5.03
C ASN A 89 -12.41 -11.70 -3.66
N ALA A 90 -11.89 -10.60 -3.10
CA ALA A 90 -11.25 -10.63 -1.79
C ALA A 90 -12.24 -11.15 -0.74
N ASP A 91 -11.89 -12.28 -0.14
CA ASP A 91 -12.62 -12.84 0.99
C ASP A 91 -12.27 -12.11 2.31
N ASN A 92 -12.94 -12.52 3.39
CA ASN A 92 -12.71 -11.90 4.70
C ASN A 92 -11.27 -12.04 5.19
N GLU A 93 -10.53 -13.09 4.81
CA GLU A 93 -9.14 -13.25 5.22
C GLU A 93 -8.22 -12.25 4.51
N LYS A 94 -8.43 -12.01 3.22
CA LYS A 94 -7.73 -10.95 2.49
C LYS A 94 -8.07 -9.57 3.03
N LEU A 95 -9.34 -9.29 3.36
CA LEU A 95 -9.76 -8.04 3.97
C LEU A 95 -9.11 -7.83 5.35
N LYS A 96 -9.02 -8.86 6.19
CA LYS A 96 -8.31 -8.80 7.47
C LYS A 96 -6.82 -8.56 7.31
N SER A 97 -6.21 -9.17 6.29
CA SER A 97 -4.79 -8.95 5.97
C SER A 97 -4.55 -7.50 5.52
N ALA A 98 -5.44 -6.94 4.68
CA ALA A 98 -5.39 -5.54 4.29
C ALA A 98 -5.57 -4.61 5.50
N LEU A 99 -6.50 -4.92 6.40
CA LEU A 99 -6.70 -4.16 7.63
C LEU A 99 -5.44 -4.14 8.50
N LYS A 100 -4.77 -5.28 8.67
CA LYS A 100 -3.53 -5.40 9.43
C LYS A 100 -2.42 -4.52 8.83
N ASP A 101 -2.29 -4.48 7.51
CA ASP A 101 -1.32 -3.62 6.83
C ASP A 101 -1.64 -2.14 7.01
N LEU A 102 -2.91 -1.75 6.89
CA LEU A 102 -3.35 -0.37 7.10
C LEU A 102 -3.18 0.06 8.56
N ASP A 103 -3.44 -0.83 9.52
CA ASP A 103 -3.15 -0.60 10.93
C ASP A 103 -1.67 -0.33 11.17
N LYS A 104 -0.80 -1.09 10.51
CA LYS A 104 0.65 -0.88 10.62
C LYS A 104 1.09 0.44 9.99
N ALA A 105 0.55 0.80 8.84
CA ALA A 105 0.82 2.10 8.21
C ALA A 105 0.40 3.26 9.12
N VAL A 106 -0.77 3.19 9.73
CA VAL A 106 -1.29 4.21 10.66
C VAL A 106 -0.53 4.23 12.00
N GLU A 107 -0.05 3.07 12.48
CA GLU A 107 0.84 3.00 13.65
C GLU A 107 2.15 3.77 13.40
N LEU A 108 2.74 3.58 12.21
CA LEU A 108 3.98 4.25 11.82
C LEU A 108 3.78 5.73 11.47
N GLU A 109 2.64 6.08 10.88
CA GLU A 109 2.27 7.44 10.54
C GLU A 109 0.79 7.73 10.91
N PRO A 110 0.53 8.22 12.15
CA PRO A 110 -0.83 8.40 12.66
C PRO A 110 -1.70 9.40 11.89
N LYS A 111 -1.09 10.27 11.10
CA LYS A 111 -1.79 11.26 10.26
C LYS A 111 -1.86 10.88 8.78
N PHE A 112 -1.59 9.64 8.44
CA PHE A 112 -1.71 9.16 7.07
C PHE A 112 -3.19 9.03 6.68
N VAL A 113 -3.74 10.11 6.17
CA VAL A 113 -5.18 10.26 5.86
C VAL A 113 -5.67 9.17 4.91
N ASP A 114 -4.91 8.87 3.85
CA ASP A 114 -5.31 7.85 2.87
C ASP A 114 -5.37 6.45 3.50
N ALA A 115 -4.40 6.10 4.34
CA ALA A 115 -4.40 4.83 5.05
C ALA A 115 -5.59 4.72 6.02
N LEU A 116 -5.92 5.79 6.74
CA LEU A 116 -7.10 5.85 7.59
C LEU A 116 -8.39 5.72 6.79
N TYR A 117 -8.51 6.39 5.64
CA TYR A 117 -9.68 6.27 4.78
C TYR A 117 -9.89 4.82 4.31
N TYR A 118 -8.84 4.19 3.77
CA TYR A 118 -8.95 2.79 3.32
C TYR A 118 -9.15 1.81 4.48
N LYS A 119 -8.61 2.09 5.66
CA LYS A 119 -8.95 1.34 6.89
C LYS A 119 -10.46 1.35 7.14
N ALA A 120 -11.10 2.52 7.09
CA ALA A 120 -12.54 2.63 7.26
C ALA A 120 -13.32 1.88 6.17
N VAL A 121 -12.86 1.93 4.91
CA VAL A 121 -13.44 1.16 3.81
C VAL A 121 -13.39 -0.35 4.09
N VAL A 122 -12.25 -0.85 4.57
CA VAL A 122 -12.09 -2.27 4.92
C VAL A 122 -12.97 -2.65 6.11
N GLN A 123 -12.99 -1.82 7.16
CA GLN A 123 -13.87 -2.02 8.32
C GLN A 123 -15.33 -2.11 7.90
N MET A 124 -15.79 -1.22 7.02
CA MET A 124 -17.15 -1.29 6.46
C MET A 124 -17.39 -2.60 5.70
N LYS A 125 -16.44 -3.06 4.89
CA LYS A 125 -16.55 -4.35 4.16
C LYS A 125 -16.57 -5.56 5.09
N LEU A 126 -15.95 -5.46 6.26
CA LEU A 126 -15.97 -6.46 7.34
C LEU A 126 -17.15 -6.29 8.28
N GLU A 127 -18.10 -5.40 7.95
CA GLU A 127 -19.29 -5.07 8.73
C GLU A 127 -19.02 -4.43 10.11
N ASP A 128 -17.78 -3.98 10.35
CA ASP A 128 -17.42 -3.16 11.51
C ASP A 128 -17.80 -1.69 11.26
N TYR A 129 -19.09 -1.42 11.22
CA TYR A 129 -19.61 -0.09 10.89
C TYR A 129 -19.27 0.97 11.94
N LYS A 130 -19.27 0.60 13.23
CA LYS A 130 -18.90 1.51 14.32
C LYS A 130 -17.42 1.88 14.25
N GLY A 131 -16.54 0.89 14.09
CA GLY A 131 -15.11 1.12 13.90
C GLY A 131 -14.82 1.95 12.66
N ALA A 132 -15.54 1.73 11.56
CA ALA A 132 -15.40 2.54 10.35
C ALA A 132 -15.75 4.02 10.61
N VAL A 133 -16.84 4.31 11.32
CA VAL A 133 -17.23 5.69 11.68
C VAL A 133 -16.17 6.35 12.58
N GLU A 134 -15.68 5.64 13.60
CA GLU A 134 -14.62 6.16 14.48
C GLU A 134 -13.33 6.48 13.71
N THR A 135 -12.96 5.62 12.75
CA THR A 135 -11.80 5.86 11.87
C THR A 135 -12.00 7.07 10.97
N LEU A 136 -13.22 7.24 10.40
CA LEU A 136 -13.55 8.42 9.58
C LEU A 136 -13.59 9.71 10.40
N ASP A 137 -13.97 9.64 11.67
CA ASP A 137 -13.89 10.80 12.58
C ASP A 137 -12.43 11.24 12.81
N LYS A 138 -11.49 10.29 12.87
CA LYS A 138 -10.06 10.61 12.91
C LYS A 138 -9.61 11.30 11.62
N VAL A 139 -10.04 10.80 10.45
CA VAL A 139 -9.74 11.47 9.17
C VAL A 139 -10.23 12.92 9.19
N LEU A 140 -11.49 13.13 9.56
CA LEU A 140 -12.11 14.46 9.57
C LEU A 140 -11.53 15.40 10.63
N SER A 141 -10.93 14.88 11.70
CA SER A 141 -10.18 15.66 12.66
C SER A 141 -8.84 16.17 12.11
N ILE A 142 -8.23 15.41 11.18
CA ILE A 142 -6.97 15.77 10.53
C ILE A 142 -7.24 16.67 9.30
N ASP A 143 -8.18 16.25 8.45
CA ASP A 143 -8.63 16.97 7.27
C ASP A 143 -10.16 17.12 7.26
N PRO A 144 -10.68 18.26 7.80
CA PRO A 144 -12.11 18.55 7.79
C PRO A 144 -12.73 18.63 6.39
N GLN A 145 -11.93 18.80 5.35
CA GLN A 145 -12.37 18.91 3.96
C GLN A 145 -12.33 17.58 3.19
N ALA A 146 -12.00 16.46 3.84
CA ALA A 146 -11.98 15.14 3.22
C ALA A 146 -13.38 14.71 2.76
N VAL A 147 -13.69 15.04 1.49
CA VAL A 147 -15.04 14.85 0.90
C VAL A 147 -15.48 13.39 0.90
N TYR A 148 -14.58 12.49 0.48
CA TYR A 148 -14.88 11.05 0.43
C TYR A 148 -15.14 10.46 1.82
N SER A 149 -14.37 10.87 2.81
CA SER A 149 -14.56 10.40 4.20
C SER A 149 -15.88 10.87 4.79
N ARG A 150 -16.26 12.11 4.52
CA ARG A 150 -17.55 12.67 4.93
C ARG A 150 -18.73 11.94 4.26
N ALA A 151 -18.63 11.69 2.96
CA ALA A 151 -19.66 10.96 2.20
C ALA A 151 -19.80 9.51 2.69
N LEU A 152 -18.67 8.82 2.90
CA LEU A 152 -18.68 7.45 3.40
C LEU A 152 -19.26 7.35 4.81
N LYS A 153 -18.87 8.26 5.72
CA LYS A 153 -19.46 8.33 7.07
C LYS A 153 -20.97 8.50 7.02
N LYS A 154 -21.46 9.46 6.21
CA LYS A 154 -22.89 9.69 6.03
C LYS A 154 -23.61 8.44 5.53
N LEU A 155 -23.05 7.76 4.53
CA LEU A 155 -23.61 6.51 3.99
C LEU A 155 -23.73 5.44 5.08
N ILE A 156 -22.68 5.23 5.87
CA ILE A 156 -22.66 4.21 6.94
C ILE A 156 -23.73 4.53 7.98
N LEU A 157 -23.78 5.78 8.45
CA LEU A 157 -24.76 6.20 9.45
C LEU A 157 -26.20 6.04 8.97
N GLN A 158 -26.49 6.36 7.70
CA GLN A 158 -27.84 6.28 7.15
C GLN A 158 -28.29 4.85 6.84
N LYS A 159 -27.36 3.98 6.44
CA LYS A 159 -27.71 2.65 5.95
C LYS A 159 -27.59 1.54 6.99
N TYR A 160 -26.66 1.66 7.92
CA TYR A 160 -26.27 0.54 8.79
C TYR A 160 -26.35 0.85 10.30
N LEU A 161 -26.37 2.12 10.69
CA LEU A 161 -26.41 2.55 12.09
C LEU A 161 -27.63 3.45 12.34
N HIS A 162 -28.80 2.81 12.39
CA HIS A 162 -30.07 3.48 12.70
C HIS A 162 -30.29 3.59 14.20
#